data_d947af94557bf815abcdd7c3f3ba0862
#
_entry.id   d947af94557bf815abcdd7c3f3ba0862
#
_cell.length_a   1.000
_cell.length_b   1.000
_cell.length_c   1.000
_cell.angle_alpha   90.00
_cell.angle_beta   90.00
_cell.angle_gamma   90.00
#
_symmetry.space_group_name_H-M   'P 1'
#
loop_
_entity.id
_entity.type
_entity.pdbx_description
1 polymer ?
#
loop_
_entity_poly.entity_id
_entity_poly.type
_entity_poly.pdbx_seq_one_letter_code
_entity_poly.pdbx_strand_id
1 'polypeptide(L)'
;SGMNFAVAESGAIGLVTNEGNARMVTTLPRVHVAVGGIDKLIPSFDDAMATLRVLPRNATGQHLTSYVTWIAGGVPTASAPDGKKSMHVVFVDNGRKAVLNDPILSQALRCVRCGACANVCPVYRLVGGHRMGYIYIGAIGLILTYLFHGKDRAKALVQNCVNCQACKRS
;
A
#
# COMPACT_ATOMS: atom_id res chain seq x y z
N SER A 1 -2.84 12.38 3.77
CA SER A 1 -3.26 11.11 3.17
C SER A 1 -2.16 10.06 3.27
N GLY A 2 -2.50 8.79 2.95
CA GLY A 2 -1.52 7.81 2.51
C GLY A 2 -1.16 7.99 1.04
N MET A 3 -0.41 7.03 0.46
CA MET A 3 -0.13 6.93 -0.97
C MET A 3 -0.04 5.46 -1.38
N ASN A 4 -0.47 5.13 -2.60
CA ASN A 4 -0.25 3.80 -3.18
C ASN A 4 1.14 3.71 -3.83
N PHE A 5 1.55 4.78 -4.49
CA PHE A 5 2.83 4.90 -5.18
C PHE A 5 3.46 6.27 -4.95
N ALA A 6 4.79 6.32 -5.01
CA ALA A 6 5.57 7.52 -5.21
C ALA A 6 6.49 7.27 -6.41
N VAL A 7 6.37 8.06 -7.47
CA VAL A 7 7.07 7.88 -8.74
C VAL A 7 8.37 8.70 -8.72
N ALA A 8 9.51 8.03 -8.73
CA ALA A 8 10.83 8.68 -8.56
C ALA A 8 11.16 9.65 -9.68
N GLU A 9 10.88 9.30 -10.94
CA GLU A 9 11.21 10.12 -12.11
C GLU A 9 10.49 11.46 -12.16
N SER A 10 9.27 11.55 -11.57
CA SER A 10 8.42 12.75 -11.64
C SER A 10 8.16 13.42 -10.30
N GLY A 11 8.46 12.75 -9.19
CA GLY A 11 8.08 13.19 -7.86
C GLY A 11 6.56 13.12 -7.59
N ALA A 12 5.79 12.55 -8.50
CA ALA A 12 4.35 12.41 -8.33
C ALA A 12 4.01 11.30 -7.33
N ILE A 13 2.95 11.51 -6.57
CA ILE A 13 2.32 10.45 -5.79
C ILE A 13 1.03 10.01 -6.46
N GLY A 14 0.72 8.71 -6.39
CA GLY A 14 -0.50 8.11 -6.89
C GLY A 14 -1.38 7.58 -5.76
N LEU A 15 -2.67 7.87 -5.84
CA LEU A 15 -3.70 7.35 -4.95
C LEU A 15 -4.78 6.63 -5.76
N VAL A 16 -5.09 5.41 -5.32
CA VAL A 16 -6.19 4.61 -5.88
C VAL A 16 -7.36 4.67 -4.91
N THR A 17 -8.51 5.10 -5.38
CA THR A 17 -9.73 5.16 -4.57
C THR A 17 -10.95 4.73 -5.36
N ASN A 18 -11.91 4.11 -4.69
CA ASN A 18 -13.23 3.80 -5.26
C ASN A 18 -14.30 4.79 -4.78
N GLU A 19 -14.21 5.28 -3.55
CA GLU A 19 -15.22 6.11 -2.90
C GLU A 19 -15.03 7.62 -3.13
N GLY A 20 -13.86 8.04 -3.61
CA GLY A 20 -13.54 9.45 -3.81
C GLY A 20 -13.08 10.20 -2.55
N ASN A 21 -13.05 9.54 -1.38
CA ASN A 21 -12.62 10.10 -0.11
C ASN A 21 -11.18 10.65 -0.16
N ALA A 22 -10.25 9.92 -0.77
CA ALA A 22 -8.88 10.37 -0.92
C ALA A 22 -8.77 11.64 -1.79
N ARG A 23 -9.62 11.80 -2.81
CA ARG A 23 -9.67 13.04 -3.59
C ARG A 23 -10.07 14.24 -2.74
N MET A 24 -11.06 14.08 -1.86
CA MET A 24 -11.49 15.16 -0.97
C MET A 24 -10.36 15.59 -0.03
N VAL A 25 -9.71 14.63 0.66
CA VAL A 25 -8.63 14.94 1.61
C VAL A 25 -7.36 15.46 0.92
N THR A 26 -7.16 15.21 -0.36
CA THR A 26 -6.03 15.76 -1.12
C THR A 26 -6.35 17.10 -1.78
N THR A 27 -7.63 17.42 -2.01
CA THR A 27 -8.05 18.63 -2.74
C THR A 27 -8.40 19.81 -1.80
N LEU A 28 -9.18 19.56 -0.76
CA LEU A 28 -9.73 20.61 0.10
C LEU A 28 -8.70 21.32 1.02
N PRO A 29 -7.78 20.62 1.71
CA PRO A 29 -6.88 21.26 2.65
C PRO A 29 -5.82 22.15 1.97
N ARG A 30 -5.43 23.24 2.65
CA ARG A 30 -4.30 24.09 2.22
C ARG A 30 -2.96 23.36 2.31
N VAL A 31 -2.80 22.50 3.29
CA VAL A 31 -1.59 21.70 3.50
C VAL A 31 -1.94 20.24 3.32
N HIS A 32 -1.27 19.58 2.37
CA HIS A 32 -1.39 18.16 2.14
C HIS A 32 -0.11 17.44 2.57
N VAL A 33 -0.21 16.57 3.57
CA VAL A 33 0.88 15.70 4.00
C VAL A 33 0.56 14.26 3.54
N ALA A 34 1.34 13.74 2.62
CA ALA A 34 1.25 12.35 2.17
C ALA A 34 2.29 11.50 2.91
N VAL A 35 1.85 10.42 3.56
CA VAL A 35 2.74 9.53 4.34
C VAL A 35 2.72 8.14 3.73
N GLY A 36 3.90 7.58 3.48
CA GLY A 36 4.02 6.23 2.96
C GLY A 36 5.34 5.56 3.33
N GLY A 37 5.37 4.24 3.31
CA GLY A 37 6.63 3.51 3.44
C GLY A 37 7.54 3.75 2.23
N ILE A 38 8.85 3.69 2.42
CA ILE A 38 9.82 3.79 1.32
C ILE A 38 9.65 2.66 0.30
N ASP A 39 9.00 1.56 0.69
CA ASP A 39 8.59 0.45 -0.17
C ASP A 39 7.49 0.81 -1.19
N LYS A 40 6.97 2.05 -1.15
CA LYS A 40 6.03 2.59 -2.12
C LYS A 40 6.69 3.39 -3.24
N LEU A 41 8.01 3.60 -3.14
CA LEU A 41 8.77 4.26 -4.18
C LEU A 41 8.95 3.32 -5.37
N ILE A 42 8.54 3.78 -6.55
CA ILE A 42 8.68 3.07 -7.81
C ILE A 42 9.46 3.94 -8.81
N PRO A 43 10.24 3.34 -9.73
CA PRO A 43 11.11 4.09 -10.62
C PRO A 43 10.35 5.02 -11.56
N SER A 44 9.33 4.50 -12.27
CA SER A 44 8.69 5.16 -13.41
C SER A 44 7.16 5.09 -13.37
N PHE A 45 6.53 5.87 -14.27
CA PHE A 45 5.09 5.77 -14.51
C PHE A 45 4.70 4.42 -15.14
N ASP A 46 5.55 3.84 -15.96
CA ASP A 46 5.29 2.52 -16.56
C ASP A 46 5.18 1.43 -15.49
N ASP A 47 6.04 1.47 -14.46
CA ASP A 47 5.96 0.56 -13.32
C ASP A 47 4.66 0.78 -12.52
N ALA A 48 4.23 2.03 -12.36
CA ALA A 48 2.95 2.34 -11.73
C ALA A 48 1.79 1.78 -12.55
N MET A 49 1.80 1.94 -13.86
CA MET A 49 0.78 1.40 -14.76
C MET A 49 0.74 -0.13 -14.73
N ALA A 50 1.91 -0.79 -14.68
CA ALA A 50 1.99 -2.24 -14.50
C ALA A 50 1.34 -2.68 -13.19
N THR A 51 1.62 -1.98 -12.09
CA THR A 51 1.01 -2.26 -10.79
C THR A 51 -0.51 -2.02 -10.80
N LEU A 52 -0.98 -0.97 -11.47
CA LEU A 52 -2.41 -0.66 -11.61
C LEU A 52 -3.20 -1.69 -12.42
N ARG A 53 -2.54 -2.49 -13.24
CA ARG A 53 -3.19 -3.62 -13.93
C ARG A 53 -3.48 -4.79 -12.99
N VAL A 54 -2.68 -4.94 -11.95
CA VAL A 54 -2.76 -6.06 -10.99
C VAL A 54 -3.59 -5.70 -9.77
N LEU A 55 -3.38 -4.49 -9.22
CA LEU A 55 -3.96 -4.07 -7.95
C LEU A 55 -5.50 -4.14 -7.92
N PRO A 56 -6.25 -3.52 -8.82
CA PRO A 56 -7.71 -3.55 -8.77
C PRO A 56 -8.29 -4.93 -9.09
N ARG A 57 -7.64 -5.71 -9.95
CA ARG A 57 -8.08 -7.08 -10.25
C ARG A 57 -8.08 -7.97 -9.03
N ASN A 58 -7.01 -7.92 -8.25
CA ASN A 58 -6.88 -8.76 -7.06
C ASN A 58 -7.65 -8.19 -5.85
N ALA A 59 -7.77 -6.86 -5.74
CA ALA A 59 -8.45 -6.25 -4.60
C ALA A 59 -9.97 -6.31 -4.71
N THR A 60 -10.53 -6.01 -5.89
CA THR A 60 -11.97 -5.82 -6.10
C THR A 60 -12.54 -6.52 -7.34
N GLY A 61 -11.73 -7.27 -8.09
CA GLY A 61 -12.14 -7.94 -9.31
C GLY A 61 -12.34 -7.01 -10.53
N GLN A 62 -11.92 -5.76 -10.43
CA GLN A 62 -12.06 -4.77 -11.50
C GLN A 62 -10.95 -4.90 -12.54
N HIS A 63 -11.27 -4.81 -13.82
CA HIS A 63 -10.27 -4.72 -14.88
C HIS A 63 -9.47 -3.42 -14.82
N LEU A 64 -10.17 -2.32 -14.49
CA LEU A 64 -9.62 -1.00 -14.24
C LEU A 64 -10.14 -0.50 -12.91
N THR A 65 -9.33 0.30 -12.20
CA THR A 65 -9.78 0.98 -11.00
C THR A 65 -10.71 2.14 -11.36
N SER A 66 -11.63 2.49 -10.46
CA SER A 66 -12.58 3.59 -10.70
C SER A 66 -11.86 4.94 -10.80
N TYR A 67 -10.92 5.20 -9.89
CA TYR A 67 -10.20 6.47 -9.84
C TYR A 67 -8.74 6.28 -9.46
N VAL A 68 -7.86 6.92 -10.22
CA VAL A 68 -6.47 7.14 -9.87
C VAL A 68 -6.23 8.64 -9.85
N THR A 69 -5.74 9.15 -8.72
CA THR A 69 -5.37 10.56 -8.58
C THR A 69 -3.85 10.66 -8.54
N TRP A 70 -3.28 11.41 -9.47
CA TRP A 70 -1.87 11.73 -9.51
C TRP A 70 -1.66 13.16 -9.01
N ILE A 71 -0.70 13.35 -8.12
CA ILE A 71 -0.39 14.65 -7.53
C ILE A 71 1.11 14.89 -7.66
N ALA A 72 1.48 15.91 -8.42
CA ALA A 72 2.87 16.34 -8.64
C ALA A 72 3.02 17.76 -8.10
N GLY A 73 3.41 17.89 -6.84
CA GLY A 73 3.60 19.18 -6.17
C GLY A 73 2.30 19.83 -5.67
N GLY A 74 2.43 21.06 -5.20
CA GLY A 74 1.31 21.87 -4.75
C GLY A 74 0.60 22.52 -5.94
N VAL A 75 -0.72 22.35 -5.99
CA VAL A 75 -1.58 23.01 -7.00
C VAL A 75 -2.31 24.19 -6.40
N PRO A 76 -2.64 25.24 -7.18
CA PRO A 76 -3.51 26.32 -6.73
C PRO A 76 -4.86 25.78 -6.27
N THR A 77 -5.38 26.34 -5.19
CA THR A 77 -6.68 25.94 -4.65
C THR A 77 -7.43 27.16 -4.09
N ALA A 78 -8.74 27.18 -4.28
CA ALA A 78 -9.58 28.24 -3.74
C ALA A 78 -9.60 28.29 -2.20
N SER A 79 -9.22 27.22 -1.52
CA SER A 79 -9.14 27.18 -0.06
C SER A 79 -7.87 27.82 0.50
N ALA A 80 -6.91 28.23 -0.34
CA ALA A 80 -5.73 28.98 0.07
C ALA A 80 -5.86 30.46 -0.33
N PRO A 81 -5.75 31.44 0.60
CA PRO A 81 -5.93 32.85 0.29
C PRO A 81 -4.93 33.40 -0.74
N ASP A 82 -3.73 32.82 -0.80
CA ASP A 82 -2.67 33.13 -1.76
C ASP A 82 -2.73 32.24 -3.02
N GLY A 83 -3.77 31.41 -3.15
CA GLY A 83 -3.94 30.47 -4.25
C GLY A 83 -2.94 29.32 -4.27
N LYS A 84 -2.10 29.18 -3.24
CA LYS A 84 -1.05 28.15 -3.17
C LYS A 84 -1.36 27.10 -2.11
N LYS A 85 -1.26 25.85 -2.52
CA LYS A 85 -1.33 24.69 -1.65
C LYS A 85 0.07 24.12 -1.44
N SER A 86 0.45 23.89 -0.19
CA SER A 86 1.69 23.19 0.13
C SER A 86 1.46 21.68 0.16
N MET A 87 2.44 20.94 -0.37
CA MET A 87 2.46 19.49 -0.36
C MET A 87 3.75 19.00 0.27
N HIS A 88 3.62 18.05 1.19
CA HIS A 88 4.73 17.40 1.85
C HIS A 88 4.61 15.89 1.68
N VAL A 89 5.71 15.24 1.31
CA VAL A 89 5.77 13.77 1.21
C VAL A 89 6.71 13.25 2.29
N VAL A 90 6.21 12.39 3.16
CA VAL A 90 6.95 11.79 4.26
C VAL A 90 7.13 10.30 4.00
N PHE A 91 8.37 9.87 3.82
CA PHE A 91 8.72 8.47 3.70
C PHE A 91 9.08 7.88 5.06
N VAL A 92 8.44 6.78 5.40
CA VAL A 92 8.68 6.03 6.63
C VAL A 92 9.56 4.82 6.34
N ASP A 93 10.72 4.76 6.94
CA ASP A 93 11.60 3.58 6.84
C ASP A 93 11.09 2.43 7.73
N ASN A 94 11.00 2.64 9.02
CA ASN A 94 10.58 1.63 10.00
C ASN A 94 11.22 0.24 9.75
N GLY A 95 12.55 0.21 9.52
CA GLY A 95 13.31 -1.01 9.31
C GLY A 95 13.30 -1.58 7.87
N ARG A 96 12.62 -0.93 6.91
CA ARG A 96 12.54 -1.41 5.51
C ARG A 96 13.90 -1.47 4.85
N LYS A 97 14.79 -0.51 5.12
CA LYS A 97 16.16 -0.54 4.60
C LYS A 97 16.97 -1.74 5.13
N ALA A 98 16.78 -2.10 6.39
CA ALA A 98 17.41 -3.28 6.95
C ALA A 98 16.91 -4.56 6.28
N VAL A 99 15.58 -4.67 6.06
CA VAL A 99 14.96 -5.78 5.35
C VAL A 99 15.41 -5.86 3.89
N LEU A 100 15.66 -4.73 3.23
CA LEU A 100 16.11 -4.69 1.83
C LEU A 100 17.47 -5.40 1.64
N ASN A 101 18.33 -5.35 2.64
CA ASN A 101 19.65 -5.98 2.61
C ASN A 101 19.61 -7.49 2.89
N ASP A 102 18.49 -8.04 3.32
CA ASP A 102 18.32 -9.48 3.53
C ASP A 102 17.91 -10.15 2.20
N PRO A 103 18.69 -11.17 1.73
CA PRO A 103 18.45 -11.79 0.42
C PRO A 103 17.11 -12.54 0.31
N ILE A 104 16.53 -12.95 1.42
CA ILE A 104 15.26 -13.69 1.47
C ILE A 104 14.12 -12.74 1.81
N LEU A 105 14.25 -11.99 2.89
CA LEU A 105 13.18 -11.15 3.42
C LEU A 105 12.91 -9.92 2.57
N SER A 106 13.88 -9.44 1.77
CA SER A 106 13.70 -8.33 0.82
C SER A 106 12.56 -8.57 -0.16
N GLN A 107 12.24 -9.82 -0.50
CA GLN A 107 11.10 -10.16 -1.35
C GLN A 107 9.76 -9.71 -0.75
N ALA A 108 9.65 -9.60 0.58
CA ALA A 108 8.45 -9.12 1.23
C ALA A 108 8.14 -7.64 0.93
N LEU A 109 9.17 -6.85 0.60
CA LEU A 109 9.01 -5.43 0.23
C LEU A 109 8.37 -5.22 -1.15
N ARG A 110 8.32 -6.25 -1.99
CA ARG A 110 7.63 -6.23 -3.29
C ARG A 110 6.10 -6.25 -3.16
N CYS A 111 5.59 -6.37 -1.95
CA CYS A 111 4.15 -6.44 -1.70
C CYS A 111 3.45 -5.11 -2.04
N VAL A 112 2.63 -5.12 -3.08
CA VAL A 112 1.81 -3.97 -3.52
C VAL A 112 0.45 -3.89 -2.81
N ARG A 113 0.18 -4.76 -1.85
CA ARG A 113 -1.07 -4.80 -1.07
C ARG A 113 -2.30 -5.15 -1.91
N CYS A 114 -2.16 -5.92 -2.98
CA CYS A 114 -3.25 -6.30 -3.88
C CYS A 114 -4.27 -7.28 -3.27
N GLY A 115 -3.92 -7.98 -2.18
CA GLY A 115 -4.83 -8.92 -1.51
C GLY A 115 -4.88 -10.33 -2.13
N ALA A 116 -4.17 -10.62 -3.23
CA ALA A 116 -4.22 -11.93 -3.90
C ALA A 116 -4.00 -13.10 -2.93
N CYS A 117 -2.96 -13.02 -2.10
CA CYS A 117 -2.65 -14.05 -1.11
C CYS A 117 -3.73 -14.20 -0.01
N ALA A 118 -4.52 -13.17 0.26
CA ALA A 118 -5.67 -13.24 1.15
C ALA A 118 -6.87 -13.91 0.47
N ASN A 119 -7.13 -13.57 -0.80
CA ASN A 119 -8.27 -14.10 -1.57
C ASN A 119 -8.23 -15.63 -1.73
N VAL A 120 -7.05 -16.21 -1.84
CA VAL A 120 -6.87 -17.67 -1.97
C VAL A 120 -6.72 -18.39 -0.63
N CYS A 121 -6.58 -17.65 0.47
CA CYS A 121 -6.35 -18.22 1.80
C CYS A 121 -7.64 -18.79 2.39
N PRO A 122 -7.70 -20.11 2.70
CA PRO A 122 -8.90 -20.72 3.27
C PRO A 122 -9.25 -20.12 4.64
N VAL A 123 -8.26 -19.79 5.46
CA VAL A 123 -8.49 -19.18 6.76
C VAL A 123 -9.04 -17.77 6.62
N TYR A 124 -8.46 -16.95 5.75
CA TYR A 124 -8.96 -15.61 5.49
C TYR A 124 -10.42 -15.61 4.99
N ARG A 125 -10.75 -16.52 4.09
CA ARG A 125 -12.13 -16.66 3.57
C ARG A 125 -13.13 -17.04 4.64
N LEU A 126 -12.69 -17.78 5.66
CA LEU A 126 -13.56 -18.20 6.76
C LEU A 126 -13.74 -17.12 7.83
N VAL A 127 -12.66 -16.45 8.25
CA VAL A 127 -12.67 -15.56 9.42
C VAL A 127 -12.64 -14.07 9.10
N GLY A 128 -12.29 -13.71 7.86
CA GLY A 128 -12.14 -12.33 7.41
C GLY A 128 -10.86 -11.65 7.90
N GLY A 129 -10.63 -10.42 7.40
CA GLY A 129 -9.39 -9.68 7.64
C GLY A 129 -9.16 -9.30 9.09
N HIS A 130 -10.21 -8.91 9.81
CA HIS A 130 -10.09 -8.49 11.21
C HIS A 130 -9.63 -9.59 12.15
N ARG A 131 -9.98 -10.83 11.86
CA ARG A 131 -9.59 -11.98 12.69
C ARG A 131 -8.34 -12.69 12.20
N MET A 132 -8.05 -12.61 10.89
CA MET A 132 -6.87 -13.25 10.35
C MET A 132 -5.59 -12.46 10.58
N GLY A 133 -5.64 -11.12 10.56
CA GLY A 133 -4.45 -10.27 10.56
C GLY A 133 -4.44 -9.25 11.69
N TYR A 134 -3.33 -8.51 11.76
CA TYR A 134 -3.17 -7.34 12.62
C TYR A 134 -3.44 -6.06 11.80
N ILE A 135 -2.38 -5.47 11.23
CA ILE A 135 -2.49 -4.35 10.28
C ILE A 135 -2.45 -4.86 8.84
N TYR A 136 -1.65 -5.90 8.62
CA TYR A 136 -1.45 -6.51 7.31
C TYR A 136 -2.18 -7.84 7.23
N ILE A 137 -2.87 -8.10 6.13
CA ILE A 137 -3.64 -9.30 5.89
C ILE A 137 -2.97 -10.24 4.88
N GLY A 138 -3.45 -11.49 4.82
CA GLY A 138 -2.93 -12.51 3.92
C GLY A 138 -1.58 -13.09 4.36
N ALA A 139 -1.03 -13.99 3.57
CA ALA A 139 0.22 -14.67 3.90
C ALA A 139 1.39 -13.73 4.07
N ILE A 140 1.53 -12.76 3.15
CA ILE A 140 2.57 -11.73 3.26
C ILE A 140 2.39 -10.86 4.50
N GLY A 141 1.14 -10.70 4.96
CA GLY A 141 0.82 -9.94 6.17
C GLY A 141 1.42 -10.53 7.43
N LEU A 142 1.58 -11.85 7.51
CA LEU A 142 2.24 -12.52 8.63
C LEU A 142 3.72 -12.11 8.70
N ILE A 143 4.39 -12.12 7.54
CA ILE A 143 5.80 -11.74 7.41
C ILE A 143 5.99 -10.25 7.72
N LEU A 144 5.18 -9.38 7.12
CA LEU A 144 5.25 -7.93 7.34
C LEU A 144 4.95 -7.54 8.79
N THR A 145 4.03 -8.26 9.46
CA THR A 145 3.75 -8.04 10.88
C THR A 145 4.97 -8.38 11.72
N TYR A 146 5.65 -9.50 11.43
CA TYR A 146 6.89 -9.86 12.09
C TYR A 146 7.97 -8.81 11.90
N LEU A 147 8.19 -8.39 10.66
CA LEU A 147 9.26 -7.45 10.30
C LEU A 147 9.06 -6.05 10.90
N PHE A 148 7.83 -5.55 10.94
CA PHE A 148 7.55 -4.16 11.29
C PHE A 148 6.94 -3.96 12.69
N HIS A 149 6.40 -5.03 13.29
CA HIS A 149 5.73 -4.97 14.60
C HIS A 149 6.26 -5.98 15.61
N GLY A 150 7.22 -6.81 15.19
CA GLY A 150 7.94 -7.75 16.04
C GLY A 150 7.24 -9.09 16.27
N LYS A 151 7.99 -9.97 16.93
CA LYS A 151 7.63 -11.38 17.14
C LYS A 151 6.32 -11.55 17.94
N ASP A 152 6.12 -10.76 18.97
CA ASP A 152 4.97 -10.93 19.87
C ASP A 152 3.65 -10.66 19.15
N ARG A 153 3.61 -9.67 18.26
CA ARG A 153 2.44 -9.38 17.43
C ARG A 153 2.22 -10.43 16.33
N ALA A 154 3.30 -10.96 15.77
CA ALA A 154 3.20 -11.97 14.72
C ALA A 154 2.81 -13.36 15.24
N LYS A 155 3.20 -13.72 16.47
CA LYS A 155 3.02 -15.06 17.04
C LYS A 155 1.58 -15.57 16.94
N ALA A 156 0.63 -14.81 17.41
CA ALA A 156 -0.79 -15.19 17.38
C ALA A 156 -1.34 -15.34 15.95
N LEU A 157 -0.86 -14.49 15.03
CA LEU A 157 -1.31 -14.50 13.64
C LEU A 157 -0.75 -15.68 12.86
N VAL A 158 0.51 -16.06 13.11
CA VAL A 158 1.16 -17.22 12.45
C VAL A 158 0.42 -18.51 12.80
N GLN A 159 -0.12 -18.63 14.00
CA GLN A 159 -0.92 -19.80 14.42
C GLN A 159 -2.20 -19.99 13.59
N ASN A 160 -2.70 -18.95 12.95
CA ASN A 160 -3.85 -19.05 12.04
C ASN A 160 -3.48 -19.67 10.69
N CYS A 161 -2.20 -19.79 10.36
CA CYS A 161 -1.75 -20.36 9.09
C CYS A 161 -1.79 -21.87 9.11
N VAL A 162 -2.63 -22.49 8.29
CA VAL A 162 -2.72 -23.95 8.13
C VAL A 162 -1.69 -24.53 7.15
N ASN A 163 -0.73 -23.71 6.71
CA ASN A 163 0.36 -24.09 5.82
C ASN A 163 -0.06 -24.80 4.51
N CYS A 164 -1.23 -24.44 3.97
CA CYS A 164 -1.78 -25.04 2.74
C CYS A 164 -1.07 -24.63 1.45
N GLN A 165 -0.18 -23.65 1.50
CA GLN A 165 0.62 -23.09 0.40
C GLN A 165 -0.19 -22.51 -0.79
N ALA A 166 -1.50 -22.31 -0.67
CA ALA A 166 -2.31 -21.72 -1.72
C ALA A 166 -1.80 -20.34 -2.15
N CYS A 167 -1.35 -19.52 -1.19
CA CYS A 167 -0.79 -18.19 -1.42
C CYS A 167 0.53 -18.17 -2.22
N LYS A 168 1.24 -19.29 -2.33
CA LYS A 168 2.47 -19.40 -3.14
C LYS A 168 2.17 -19.42 -4.65
N ARG A 169 0.94 -19.78 -5.00
CA ARG A 169 0.48 -19.94 -6.40
C ARG A 169 -0.33 -18.73 -6.90
N SER A 170 -0.57 -17.74 -6.03
CA SER A 170 -1.40 -16.57 -6.34
C SER A 170 -0.57 -15.39 -6.90
#